data_7289420f385c7525a5d2432c0225d02c
#
_entry.id   7289420f385c7525a5d2432c0225d02c
#
_cell.length_a   1.000
_cell.length_b   1.000
_cell.length_c   1.000
_cell.angle_alpha   90.00
_cell.angle_beta   90.00
_cell.angle_gamma   90.00
#
_symmetry.space_group_name_H-M   'P 1'
#
loop_
_entity.id
_entity.type
_entity.pdbx_description
1 polymer ?
#
loop_
_entity_poly.entity_id
_entity_poly.type
_entity_poly.pdbx_seq_one_letter_code
_entity_poly.pdbx_strand_id
1 'polypeptide(L)'
;MLPLSVFFSWNAKKAAANARKHGVTFAEAETVFDDPFAGITEDTEHPERLILLGQSNRRRLLLVVHVEIDQDTVRLISARRATRHERRRYEEGT
;
A
#
# COMPACT_ATOMS: atom_id res chain seq x y z
N MET A 1 13.62 -4.35 -3.88
CA MET A 1 13.87 -2.91 -3.63
C MET A 1 13.31 -2.08 -4.79
N LEU A 2 12.55 -1.05 -4.47
CA LEU A 2 12.04 -0.16 -5.49
C LEU A 2 13.15 0.76 -5.99
N PRO A 3 13.12 1.17 -7.26
CA PRO A 3 14.10 2.14 -7.78
C PRO A 3 13.95 3.49 -7.09
N LEU A 4 14.97 4.35 -7.24
CA LEU A 4 14.97 5.68 -6.62
C LEU A 4 13.80 6.55 -7.08
N SER A 5 13.35 6.35 -8.33
CA SER A 5 12.20 7.07 -8.89
C SER A 5 11.10 6.06 -9.18
N VAL A 6 10.00 6.16 -8.44
CA VAL A 6 8.83 5.33 -8.65
C VAL A 6 7.66 6.24 -9.02
N PHE A 7 6.97 5.87 -10.08
CA PHE A 7 5.76 6.56 -10.50
C PHE A 7 4.54 5.80 -10.01
N PHE A 8 3.59 6.54 -9.44
CA PHE A 8 2.35 5.95 -8.97
C PHE A 8 1.22 6.35 -9.89
N SER A 9 0.33 5.42 -10.18
CA SER A 9 -0.87 5.68 -10.95
C SER A 9 -2.08 5.11 -10.22
N TRP A 10 -3.26 5.65 -10.55
CA TRP A 10 -4.50 5.12 -10.01
C TRP A 10 -5.68 5.67 -10.79
N ASN A 11 -6.81 5.00 -10.62
CA ASN A 11 -8.08 5.45 -11.17
C ASN A 11 -8.70 6.47 -10.20
N ALA A 12 -9.03 7.67 -10.70
CA ALA A 12 -9.51 8.76 -9.85
C ALA A 12 -10.82 8.42 -9.13
N LYS A 13 -11.74 7.73 -9.79
CA LYS A 13 -13.00 7.33 -9.15
C LYS A 13 -12.77 6.33 -8.01
N LYS A 14 -11.87 5.38 -8.24
CA LYS A 14 -11.52 4.40 -7.21
C LYS A 14 -10.81 5.06 -6.04
N ALA A 15 -9.93 6.03 -6.32
CA ALA A 15 -9.26 6.77 -5.26
C ALA A 15 -10.25 7.52 -4.38
N ALA A 16 -11.23 8.20 -4.99
CA ALA A 16 -12.26 8.91 -4.25
C ALA A 16 -13.12 7.96 -3.43
N ALA A 17 -13.53 6.83 -4.01
CA ALA A 17 -14.32 5.83 -3.29
C ALA A 17 -13.52 5.24 -2.12
N ASN A 18 -12.25 4.99 -2.31
CA ASN A 18 -11.38 4.46 -1.27
C ASN A 18 -11.27 5.45 -0.10
N ALA A 19 -11.09 6.73 -0.39
CA ALA A 19 -10.99 7.77 0.64
C ALA A 19 -12.29 7.86 1.45
N ARG A 20 -13.46 7.77 0.77
CA ARG A 20 -14.74 7.79 1.46
C ARG A 20 -14.95 6.56 2.32
N LYS A 21 -14.58 5.39 1.81
CA LYS A 21 -14.82 4.12 2.50
C LYS A 21 -13.87 3.89 3.66
N HIS A 22 -12.59 4.20 3.47
CA HIS A 22 -11.54 3.82 4.41
C HIS A 22 -10.87 5.01 5.10
N GLY A 23 -11.15 6.23 4.67
CA GLY A 23 -10.49 7.42 5.23
C GLY A 23 -9.01 7.50 4.89
N VAL A 24 -8.57 6.85 3.83
CA VAL A 24 -7.18 6.82 3.39
C VAL A 24 -7.11 7.29 1.94
N THR A 25 -6.29 8.32 1.69
CA THR A 25 -6.05 8.78 0.32
C THR A 25 -4.92 7.96 -0.33
N PHE A 26 -4.94 7.88 -1.64
CA PHE A 26 -3.83 7.22 -2.34
C PHE A 26 -2.54 8.04 -2.26
N ALA A 27 -2.64 9.36 -2.09
CA ALA A 27 -1.46 10.19 -1.84
C ALA A 27 -0.77 9.77 -0.53
N GLU A 28 -1.54 9.49 0.50
CA GLU A 28 -0.96 8.97 1.75
C GLU A 28 -0.41 7.56 1.55
N ALA A 29 -1.14 6.72 0.81
CA ALA A 29 -0.72 5.34 0.56
C ALA A 29 0.64 5.25 -0.15
N GLU A 30 0.94 6.20 -1.04
CA GLU A 30 2.25 6.25 -1.69
C GLU A 30 3.40 6.29 -0.67
N THR A 31 3.21 7.01 0.42
CA THR A 31 4.28 7.21 1.40
C THR A 31 4.65 5.94 2.15
N VAL A 32 3.78 4.93 2.14
CA VAL A 32 4.08 3.64 2.77
C VAL A 32 5.25 2.94 2.07
N PHE A 33 5.45 3.22 0.79
CA PHE A 33 6.55 2.64 0.03
C PHE A 33 7.92 3.16 0.48
N ASP A 34 7.95 4.23 1.27
CA ASP A 34 9.18 4.78 1.83
C ASP A 34 9.51 4.19 3.21
N ASP A 35 8.61 3.39 3.78
CA ASP A 35 8.86 2.77 5.09
C ASP A 35 9.86 1.63 4.95
N PRO A 36 11.06 1.74 5.56
CA PRO A 36 12.07 0.69 5.44
C PRO A 36 11.69 -0.61 6.12
N PHE A 37 10.67 -0.59 6.98
CA PHE A 37 10.20 -1.78 7.68
C PHE A 37 8.94 -2.39 7.07
N ALA A 38 8.46 -1.83 5.95
CA ALA A 38 7.28 -2.35 5.28
C ALA A 38 7.52 -3.77 4.76
N GLY A 39 6.49 -4.60 4.88
CA GLY A 39 6.53 -5.97 4.39
C GLY A 39 5.61 -6.16 3.20
N ILE A 40 6.03 -6.96 2.23
CA ILE A 40 5.25 -7.26 1.03
C ILE A 40 4.85 -8.73 1.05
N THR A 41 3.57 -9.00 0.74
CA THR A 41 3.08 -10.36 0.52
C THR A 41 2.27 -10.41 -0.76
N GLU A 42 2.05 -11.61 -1.28
CA GLU A 42 1.23 -11.82 -2.46
C GLU A 42 -0.23 -11.94 -2.05
N ASP A 43 -1.11 -11.48 -2.93
CA ASP A 43 -2.55 -11.70 -2.78
C ASP A 43 -2.89 -13.04 -3.41
N THR A 44 -3.32 -14.00 -2.58
CA THR A 44 -3.57 -15.36 -3.04
C THR A 44 -4.74 -15.47 -4.01
N GLU A 45 -5.70 -14.54 -3.92
CA GLU A 45 -6.87 -14.53 -4.81
C GLU A 45 -6.62 -13.80 -6.13
N HIS A 46 -5.65 -12.88 -6.12
CA HIS A 46 -5.30 -12.06 -7.27
C HIS A 46 -3.78 -12.05 -7.42
N PRO A 47 -3.21 -13.08 -8.09
CA PRO A 47 -1.75 -13.26 -8.12
C PRO A 47 -0.97 -12.06 -8.69
N GLU A 48 -1.62 -11.22 -9.51
CA GLU A 48 -0.98 -10.02 -10.06
C GLU A 48 -0.85 -8.89 -9.03
N ARG A 49 -1.52 -9.01 -7.88
CA ARG A 49 -1.52 -7.97 -6.85
C ARG A 49 -0.54 -8.28 -5.74
N LEU A 50 0.06 -7.22 -5.23
CA LEU A 50 0.92 -7.28 -4.06
C LEU A 50 0.29 -6.49 -2.94
N ILE A 51 0.54 -6.91 -1.71
CA ILE A 51 0.02 -6.28 -0.51
C ILE A 51 1.20 -5.75 0.29
N LEU A 52 1.23 -4.43 0.49
CA LEU A 52 2.26 -3.77 1.28
C LEU A 52 1.69 -3.36 2.61
N LEU A 53 2.33 -3.77 3.69
CA LEU A 53 1.94 -3.38 5.05
C LEU A 53 3.05 -2.52 5.62
N GLY A 54 2.74 -1.26 5.91
CA GLY A 54 3.74 -0.35 6.41
C GLY A 54 3.14 0.95 6.92
N GLN A 55 4.01 1.80 7.45
CA GLN A 55 3.62 3.05 8.08
C GLN A 55 3.66 4.20 7.08
N SER A 56 2.59 5.00 7.06
CA SER A 56 2.52 6.19 6.21
C SER A 56 3.23 7.38 6.87
N ASN A 57 3.38 8.46 6.11
CA ASN A 57 3.94 9.71 6.61
C ASN A 57 3.06 10.37 7.68
N ARG A 58 1.82 9.93 7.83
CA ARG A 58 0.93 10.38 8.91
C ARG A 58 0.98 9.45 10.11
N ARG A 59 1.94 8.54 10.15
CA ARG A 59 2.14 7.59 11.24
C ARG A 59 0.95 6.65 11.42
N ARG A 60 0.29 6.33 10.32
CA ARG A 60 -0.79 5.34 10.32
C ARG A 60 -0.28 4.09 9.64
N LEU A 61 -0.57 2.95 10.24
CA LEU A 61 -0.19 1.66 9.64
C LEU A 61 -1.26 1.29 8.62
N LEU A 62 -0.84 1.17 7.36
CA LEU A 62 -1.74 0.94 6.24
C LEU A 62 -1.42 -0.36 5.52
N LEU A 63 -2.48 -0.95 4.97
CA LEU A 63 -2.35 -2.08 4.05
C LEU A 63 -2.69 -1.56 2.66
N VAL A 64 -1.72 -1.62 1.75
CA VAL A 64 -1.84 -1.05 0.41
C VAL A 64 -1.79 -2.17 -0.63
N VAL A 65 -2.87 -2.31 -1.39
CA VAL A 65 -2.93 -3.28 -2.48
C VAL A 65 -2.52 -2.56 -3.76
N HIS A 66 -1.57 -3.15 -4.49
CA HIS A 66 -1.03 -2.51 -5.68
C HIS A 66 -0.59 -3.54 -6.72
N VAL A 67 -0.31 -3.07 -7.91
CA VAL A 67 0.19 -3.89 -9.02
C VAL A 67 1.44 -3.20 -9.56
N GLU A 68 2.49 -3.97 -9.80
CA GLU A 68 3.67 -3.46 -10.48
C GLU A 68 3.42 -3.51 -11.98
N ILE A 69 3.32 -2.33 -12.61
CA ILE A 69 3.04 -2.23 -14.04
C ILE A 69 4.31 -2.50 -14.84
N ASP A 70 5.41 -1.89 -14.41
CA ASP A 70 6.74 -2.12 -14.97
C ASP A 70 7.79 -1.83 -13.91
N GLN A 71 9.07 -1.67 -14.29
CA GLN A 71 10.17 -1.55 -13.34
C GLN A 71 10.03 -0.34 -12.41
N ASP A 72 9.38 0.71 -12.86
CA ASP A 72 9.32 1.96 -12.09
C ASP A 72 7.90 2.51 -11.90
N THR A 73 6.87 1.76 -12.29
CA THR A 73 5.49 2.22 -12.18
C THR A 73 4.65 1.26 -11.35
N VAL A 74 4.01 1.80 -10.32
CA VAL A 74 3.14 1.06 -9.41
C VAL A 74 1.73 1.62 -9.52
N ARG A 75 0.75 0.74 -9.71
CA ARG A 75 -0.66 1.16 -9.73
C ARG A 75 -1.32 0.81 -8.41
N LEU A 76 -1.84 1.83 -7.74
CA LEU A 76 -2.54 1.64 -6.47
C LEU A 76 -3.96 1.18 -6.72
N ILE A 77 -4.39 0.14 -6.00
CA ILE A 77 -5.70 -0.47 -6.13
C ILE A 77 -6.59 -0.13 -4.95
N SER A 78 -6.08 -0.27 -3.73
CA SER A 78 -6.82 0.08 -2.52
C SER A 78 -5.86 0.32 -1.36
N ALA A 79 -6.33 1.05 -0.36
CA ALA A 79 -5.55 1.29 0.84
C ALA A 79 -6.51 1.43 2.03
N ARG A 80 -6.20 0.78 3.13
CA ARG A 80 -6.99 0.85 4.35
C ARG A 80 -6.07 0.79 5.55
N ARG A 81 -6.60 1.11 6.70
CA ARG A 81 -5.83 0.98 7.94
C ARG A 81 -5.68 -0.49 8.29
N ALA A 82 -4.55 -0.82 8.88
CA ALA A 82 -4.25 -2.18 9.31
C ALA A 82 -5.16 -2.60 10.45
N THR A 83 -5.51 -3.89 10.47
CA THR A 83 -6.19 -4.50 11.60
C THR A 83 -5.19 -4.72 12.74
N ARG A 84 -5.71 -5.07 13.93
CA ARG A 84 -4.84 -5.39 15.07
C ARG A 84 -3.90 -6.54 14.75
N HIS A 85 -4.41 -7.56 14.07
CA HIS A 85 -3.59 -8.72 13.69
C HIS A 85 -2.48 -8.32 12.74
N GLU A 86 -2.79 -7.47 11.75
CA GLU A 86 -1.79 -6.98 10.79
C GLU A 86 -0.76 -6.10 11.48
N ARG A 87 -1.19 -5.26 12.43
CA ARG A 87 -0.26 -4.44 13.21
C ARG A 87 0.72 -5.31 13.99
N ARG A 88 0.23 -6.39 14.57
CA ARG A 88 1.10 -7.31 15.31
C ARG A 88 2.15 -7.92 14.39
N ARG A 89 1.75 -8.33 13.19
CA ARG A 89 2.69 -8.89 12.22
C ARG A 89 3.77 -7.87 11.84
N TYR A 90 3.37 -6.63 11.63
CA TYR A 90 4.31 -5.56 11.30
C TYR A 90 5.30 -5.33 12.44
N GLU A 91 4.82 -5.26 13.67
CA GLU A 91 5.65 -5.00 14.85
C GLU A 91 6.61 -6.14 15.14
N GLU A 92 6.23 -7.37 14.79
CA GLU A 92 7.08 -8.55 14.98
C GLU A 92 8.11 -8.70 13.86
N GLY A 93 8.00 -7.94 12.80
CA GLY A 93 8.95 -7.99 11.69
C GLY A 93 8.80 -9.22 10.81
N THR A 94 7.65 -9.85 10.81
CA THR A 94 7.41 -11.07 10.02
C THR A 94 6.44 -10.84 8.89
#